data_cee215e88edf0a71d67b75b4ff874a32
#
_entry.id   cee215e88edf0a71d67b75b4ff874a32
#
_cell.length_a   1.000
_cell.length_b   1.000
_cell.length_c   1.000
_cell.angle_alpha   90.00
_cell.angle_beta   90.00
_cell.angle_gamma   90.00
#
_symmetry.space_group_name_H-M   'P 1'
#
loop_
_entity.id
_entity.type
_entity.pdbx_description
1 polymer ?
#
loop_
_entity_poly.entity_id
_entity_poly.type
_entity_poly.pdbx_seq_one_letter_code
_entity_poly.pdbx_strand_id
1 'polypeptide(L)'
;MQRAQRLWKESLQFRALGTAGIMMFLSFLMVGWSLSSQIATSLFENQKGQALAESESGFRNVQSVLDSSEARSDSEIRRNVSRTLTVLDAGSSGKRNWILVPLEGQGKQGFIPEQSSNNSLNSSSIPNDFKTTVRDKEGIFWQTSTVTTVENNRERTYPVLIVGTHISIAQNPNYGLFLVYDMTDSSATIAHINFVLFGGFCALLTVVLSVVWLVTRFVVRP
;
A
#
# COMPACT_ATOMS: atom_id res chain seq x y z
N MET A 1 -9.21 -43.44 -12.65
CA MET A 1 -8.10 -42.97 -13.48
C MET A 1 -7.89 -43.76 -14.77
N GLN A 2 -8.02 -45.06 -14.80
CA GLN A 2 -7.80 -45.89 -16.01
C GLN A 2 -8.76 -45.65 -17.18
N ARG A 3 -10.01 -45.21 -16.98
CA ARG A 3 -10.98 -44.90 -18.06
C ARG A 3 -10.60 -43.64 -18.85
N ALA A 4 -10.06 -42.64 -18.19
CA ALA A 4 -9.62 -41.40 -18.87
C ALA A 4 -8.39 -41.64 -19.77
N GLN A 5 -7.48 -42.51 -19.38
CA GLN A 5 -6.31 -42.86 -20.18
C GLN A 5 -6.64 -43.71 -21.43
N ARG A 6 -7.70 -44.54 -21.39
CA ARG A 6 -8.18 -45.25 -22.59
C ARG A 6 -8.84 -44.32 -23.61
N LEU A 7 -9.69 -43.40 -23.16
CA LEU A 7 -10.33 -42.41 -24.03
C LEU A 7 -9.31 -41.49 -24.72
N TRP A 8 -8.20 -41.22 -24.05
CA TRP A 8 -7.12 -40.37 -24.61
C TRP A 8 -6.31 -41.08 -25.70
N LYS A 9 -6.23 -42.41 -25.68
CA LYS A 9 -5.53 -43.22 -26.71
C LYS A 9 -6.36 -43.55 -27.94
N GLU A 10 -7.69 -43.59 -27.82
CA GLU A 10 -8.59 -44.07 -28.88
C GLU A 10 -9.28 -42.97 -29.69
N SER A 11 -9.25 -41.69 -29.29
CA SER A 11 -9.93 -40.61 -30.03
C SER A 11 -9.00 -39.43 -30.26
N LEU A 12 -8.59 -39.25 -31.54
CA LEU A 12 -7.86 -38.06 -32.03
C LEU A 12 -8.57 -36.73 -31.64
N GLN A 13 -9.91 -36.75 -31.63
CA GLN A 13 -10.77 -35.63 -31.30
C GLN A 13 -10.63 -35.24 -29.80
N PHE A 14 -10.54 -36.23 -28.91
CA PHE A 14 -10.39 -35.98 -27.48
C PHE A 14 -9.01 -35.38 -27.14
N ARG A 15 -7.98 -35.76 -27.88
CA ARG A 15 -6.63 -35.18 -27.76
C ARG A 15 -6.59 -33.74 -28.28
N ALA A 16 -7.19 -33.46 -29.42
CA ALA A 16 -7.27 -32.11 -29.96
C ALA A 16 -8.07 -31.16 -29.05
N LEU A 17 -9.18 -31.63 -28.48
CA LEU A 17 -10.00 -30.88 -27.54
C LEU A 17 -9.27 -30.60 -26.23
N GLY A 18 -8.58 -31.61 -25.69
CA GLY A 18 -7.81 -31.49 -24.46
C GLY A 18 -6.63 -30.52 -24.61
N THR A 19 -5.89 -30.60 -25.74
CA THR A 19 -4.78 -29.67 -26.00
C THR A 19 -5.25 -28.24 -26.22
N ALA A 20 -6.36 -28.03 -26.97
CA ALA A 20 -6.95 -26.71 -27.16
C ALA A 20 -7.45 -26.13 -25.84
N GLY A 21 -8.10 -26.92 -25.00
CA GLY A 21 -8.53 -26.51 -23.65
C GLY A 21 -7.37 -26.11 -22.74
N ILE A 22 -6.29 -26.88 -22.72
CA ILE A 22 -5.08 -26.56 -21.96
C ILE A 22 -4.42 -25.29 -22.48
N MET A 23 -4.28 -25.13 -23.79
CA MET A 23 -3.71 -23.92 -24.38
C MET A 23 -4.54 -22.67 -24.04
N MET A 24 -5.86 -22.81 -24.13
CA MET A 24 -6.78 -21.72 -23.78
C MET A 24 -6.67 -21.37 -22.29
N PHE A 25 -6.61 -22.36 -21.41
CA PHE A 25 -6.40 -22.18 -19.98
C PHE A 25 -5.11 -21.45 -19.68
N LEU A 26 -3.99 -21.85 -20.28
CA LEU A 26 -2.68 -21.21 -20.09
C LEU A 26 -2.68 -19.76 -20.61
N SER A 27 -3.31 -19.51 -21.76
CA SER A 27 -3.44 -18.15 -22.31
C SER A 27 -4.23 -17.23 -21.36
N PHE A 28 -5.32 -17.72 -20.82
CA PHE A 28 -6.12 -16.95 -19.87
C PHE A 28 -5.41 -16.71 -18.53
N LEU A 29 -4.66 -17.69 -18.04
CA LEU A 29 -3.82 -17.49 -16.84
C LEU A 29 -2.79 -16.38 -17.06
N MET A 30 -2.14 -16.38 -18.22
CA MET A 30 -1.14 -15.39 -18.57
C MET A 30 -1.75 -13.98 -18.67
N VAL A 31 -2.88 -13.84 -19.34
CA VAL A 31 -3.60 -12.57 -19.47
C VAL A 31 -4.13 -12.10 -18.11
N GLY A 32 -4.75 -13.00 -17.35
CA GLY A 32 -5.27 -12.67 -16.00
C GLY A 32 -4.17 -12.21 -15.04
N TRP A 33 -3.04 -12.89 -15.05
CA TRP A 33 -1.86 -12.49 -14.27
C TRP A 33 -1.34 -11.11 -14.69
N SER A 34 -1.20 -10.87 -16.01
CA SER A 34 -0.73 -9.59 -16.55
C SER A 34 -1.67 -8.44 -16.16
N LEU A 35 -2.98 -8.61 -16.33
CA LEU A 35 -3.97 -7.59 -15.96
C LEU A 35 -3.97 -7.31 -14.46
N SER A 36 -3.96 -8.36 -13.63
CA SER A 36 -3.91 -8.22 -12.18
C SER A 36 -2.68 -7.44 -11.72
N SER A 37 -1.51 -7.77 -12.27
CA SER A 37 -0.26 -7.07 -11.96
C SER A 37 -0.30 -5.60 -12.38
N GLN A 38 -0.83 -5.28 -13.56
CA GLN A 38 -0.94 -3.89 -14.04
C GLN A 38 -1.90 -3.08 -13.19
N ILE A 39 -3.06 -3.64 -12.80
CA ILE A 39 -4.03 -2.96 -11.93
C ILE A 39 -3.41 -2.70 -10.55
N ALA A 40 -2.75 -3.69 -9.97
CA ALA A 40 -2.10 -3.55 -8.67
C ALA A 40 -1.04 -2.45 -8.68
N THR A 41 -0.19 -2.43 -9.70
CA THR A 41 0.84 -1.39 -9.86
C THR A 41 0.22 -0.02 -10.06
N SER A 42 -0.81 0.10 -10.90
CA SER A 42 -1.49 1.37 -11.18
C SER A 42 -2.18 1.94 -9.92
N LEU A 43 -2.85 1.10 -9.14
CA LEU A 43 -3.48 1.52 -7.89
C LEU A 43 -2.44 1.99 -6.88
N PHE A 44 -1.34 1.25 -6.72
CA PHE A 44 -0.25 1.64 -5.83
C PHE A 44 0.38 2.97 -6.25
N GLU A 45 0.74 3.13 -7.53
CA GLU A 45 1.34 4.36 -8.04
C GLU A 45 0.42 5.57 -7.88
N ASN A 46 -0.89 5.41 -8.14
CA ASN A 46 -1.87 6.47 -7.93
C ASN A 46 -1.96 6.89 -6.46
N GLN A 47 -2.04 5.92 -5.54
CA GLN A 47 -2.09 6.22 -4.11
C GLN A 47 -0.79 6.83 -3.60
N LYS A 48 0.35 6.31 -4.04
CA LYS A 48 1.66 6.89 -3.74
C LYS A 48 1.74 8.34 -4.23
N GLY A 49 1.31 8.60 -5.48
CA GLY A 49 1.29 9.95 -6.03
C GLY A 49 0.42 10.91 -5.22
N GLN A 50 -0.77 10.48 -4.81
CA GLN A 50 -1.65 11.27 -3.95
C GLN A 50 -1.03 11.51 -2.57
N ALA A 51 -0.50 10.47 -1.94
CA ALA A 51 0.16 10.57 -0.63
C ALA A 51 1.36 11.52 -0.66
N LEU A 52 2.19 11.45 -1.71
CA LEU A 52 3.33 12.34 -1.89
C LEU A 52 2.91 13.79 -2.07
N ALA A 53 1.92 14.08 -2.93
CA ALA A 53 1.40 15.43 -3.17
C ALA A 53 0.77 16.02 -1.90
N GLU A 54 -0.01 15.24 -1.17
CA GLU A 54 -0.60 15.63 0.10
C GLU A 54 0.48 15.86 1.17
N SER A 55 1.48 14.98 1.25
CA SER A 55 2.61 15.12 2.16
C SER A 55 3.40 16.38 1.90
N GLU A 56 3.73 16.66 0.64
CA GLU A 56 4.50 17.84 0.24
C GLU A 56 3.76 19.14 0.64
N SER A 57 2.46 19.19 0.40
CA SER A 57 1.62 20.32 0.82
C SER A 57 1.56 20.43 2.35
N GLY A 58 1.36 19.30 3.05
CA GLY A 58 1.31 19.27 4.50
C GLY A 58 2.62 19.70 5.15
N PHE A 59 3.75 19.20 4.67
CA PHE A 59 5.07 19.56 5.19
C PHE A 59 5.40 21.04 4.97
N ARG A 60 5.11 21.58 3.79
CA ARG A 60 5.29 23.02 3.51
C ARG A 60 4.44 23.88 4.43
N ASN A 61 3.19 23.50 4.64
CA ASN A 61 2.30 24.23 5.54
C ASN A 61 2.82 24.18 7.00
N VAL A 62 3.20 23.00 7.49
CA VAL A 62 3.78 22.85 8.83
C VAL A 62 5.02 23.73 8.98
N GLN A 63 5.97 23.65 8.04
CA GLN A 63 7.21 24.43 8.12
C GLN A 63 6.93 25.92 8.06
N SER A 64 6.03 26.37 7.18
CA SER A 64 5.64 27.81 7.07
C SER A 64 5.03 28.33 8.38
N VAL A 65 4.17 27.55 9.03
CA VAL A 65 3.57 27.95 10.32
C VAL A 65 4.63 27.97 11.43
N LEU A 66 5.55 27.02 11.43
CA LEU A 66 6.64 26.99 12.43
C LEU A 66 7.61 28.16 12.23
N ASP A 67 7.94 28.50 10.98
CA ASP A 67 8.86 29.60 10.66
C ASP A 67 8.24 30.98 10.98
N SER A 68 6.92 31.11 10.82
CA SER A 68 6.20 32.36 11.12
C SER A 68 5.92 32.54 12.63
N SER A 69 6.22 31.54 13.43
CA SER A 69 5.96 31.55 14.86
C SER A 69 7.03 32.35 15.60
N GLU A 70 6.64 33.46 16.23
CA GLU A 70 7.51 34.27 17.10
C GLU A 70 7.66 33.70 18.53
N ALA A 71 7.45 32.40 18.71
CA ALA A 71 7.53 31.76 20.01
C ALA A 71 8.93 31.90 20.61
N ARG A 72 9.01 32.50 21.80
CA ARG A 72 10.29 32.78 22.49
C ARG A 72 10.55 31.85 23.67
N SER A 73 9.54 31.10 24.06
CA SER A 73 9.60 30.18 25.21
C SER A 73 9.40 28.74 24.73
N ASP A 74 10.10 27.78 25.37
CA ASP A 74 9.98 26.34 25.09
C ASP A 74 8.52 25.86 25.21
N SER A 75 7.76 26.41 26.16
CA SER A 75 6.36 26.08 26.37
C SER A 75 5.45 26.59 25.24
N GLU A 76 5.77 27.75 24.66
CA GLU A 76 5.06 28.29 23.48
C GLU A 76 5.38 27.50 22.23
N ILE A 77 6.64 27.16 22.02
CA ILE A 77 7.08 26.34 20.89
C ILE A 77 6.37 24.98 20.94
N ARG A 78 6.35 24.28 22.09
CA ARG A 78 5.62 23.00 22.23
C ARG A 78 4.14 23.14 21.91
N ARG A 79 3.47 24.17 22.39
CA ARG A 79 2.05 24.43 22.11
C ARG A 79 1.81 24.70 20.63
N ASN A 80 2.67 25.49 19.98
CA ASN A 80 2.56 25.81 18.57
C ASN A 80 2.77 24.56 17.70
N VAL A 81 3.78 23.75 18.00
CA VAL A 81 4.01 22.47 17.32
C VAL A 81 2.79 21.55 17.47
N SER A 82 2.30 21.32 18.68
CA SER A 82 1.14 20.47 18.91
C SER A 82 -0.10 20.99 18.17
N ARG A 83 -0.33 22.31 18.15
CA ARG A 83 -1.46 22.90 17.42
C ARG A 83 -1.30 22.74 15.91
N THR A 84 -0.11 22.96 15.37
CA THR A 84 0.17 22.82 13.94
C THR A 84 -0.03 21.38 13.49
N LEU A 85 0.45 20.41 14.26
CA LEU A 85 0.28 19.00 13.98
C LEU A 85 -1.19 18.54 14.10
N THR A 86 -1.96 19.11 15.04
CA THR A 86 -3.41 18.86 15.13
C THR A 86 -4.17 19.37 13.90
N VAL A 87 -3.76 20.51 13.33
CA VAL A 87 -4.34 21.03 12.08
C VAL A 87 -3.98 20.12 10.90
N LEU A 88 -2.78 19.57 10.90
CA LEU A 88 -2.38 18.56 9.91
C LEU A 88 -3.29 17.32 9.96
N ASP A 89 -3.67 16.89 11.16
CA ASP A 89 -4.56 15.76 11.38
C ASP A 89 -6.00 16.03 10.90
N ALA A 90 -6.52 17.22 11.19
CA ALA A 90 -7.88 17.63 10.81
C ALA A 90 -8.09 17.69 9.28
N GLY A 91 -7.05 17.89 8.50
CA GLY A 91 -7.09 17.88 7.03
C GLY A 91 -7.03 16.49 6.41
N SER A 92 -6.91 15.42 7.21
CA SER A 92 -6.79 14.06 6.72
C SER A 92 -8.15 13.36 6.69
N SER A 93 -8.34 12.47 5.71
CA SER A 93 -9.52 11.60 5.61
C SER A 93 -9.51 10.42 6.61
N GLY A 94 -8.79 10.54 7.73
CA GLY A 94 -8.69 9.50 8.77
C GLY A 94 -7.77 8.32 8.45
N LYS A 95 -7.15 8.31 7.26
CA LYS A 95 -6.25 7.23 6.80
C LYS A 95 -4.77 7.59 6.92
N ARG A 96 -4.47 8.79 7.39
CA ARG A 96 -3.12 9.30 7.57
C ARG A 96 -2.85 9.51 9.05
N ASN A 97 -1.74 8.99 9.52
CA ASN A 97 -1.20 9.30 10.82
C ASN A 97 0.11 10.08 10.66
N TRP A 98 0.48 10.85 11.66
CA TRP A 98 1.77 11.54 11.68
C TRP A 98 2.57 11.14 12.92
N ILE A 99 3.89 11.17 12.77
CA ILE A 99 4.85 10.93 13.85
C ILE A 99 5.93 11.99 13.73
N LEU A 100 6.14 12.73 14.80
CA LEU A 100 7.25 13.66 14.96
C LEU A 100 8.32 13.01 15.82
N VAL A 101 9.53 12.88 15.30
CA VAL A 101 10.65 12.22 15.96
C VAL A 101 11.84 13.16 16.04
N PRO A 102 12.46 13.36 17.21
CA PRO A 102 13.78 13.98 17.26
C PRO A 102 14.77 13.07 16.57
N LEU A 103 15.46 13.59 15.55
CA LEU A 103 16.51 12.87 14.84
C LEU A 103 17.82 13.07 15.61
N GLU A 104 18.42 11.99 16.11
CA GLU A 104 19.72 12.06 16.79
C GLU A 104 20.80 12.54 15.79
N GLY A 105 21.46 13.61 16.12
CA GLY A 105 22.56 14.22 15.37
C GLY A 105 23.39 15.08 16.31
N GLN A 106 24.57 15.55 15.88
CA GLN A 106 25.48 16.37 16.67
C GLN A 106 24.83 17.66 17.18
N GLY A 107 24.21 17.61 18.34
CA GLY A 107 23.57 18.77 18.94
C GLY A 107 22.65 18.39 20.09
N LYS A 108 22.24 19.36 20.87
CA LYS A 108 21.40 19.22 22.05
C LYS A 108 20.21 18.32 21.77
N GLN A 109 19.93 17.36 22.67
CA GLN A 109 18.69 16.59 22.68
C GLN A 109 17.49 17.49 22.36
N GLY A 110 16.66 17.09 21.38
CA GLY A 110 15.50 17.86 21.00
C GLY A 110 14.62 18.17 22.23
N PHE A 111 14.29 19.43 22.46
CA PHE A 111 13.48 19.86 23.59
C PHE A 111 11.99 19.46 23.44
N ILE A 112 11.59 19.00 22.25
CA ILE A 112 10.27 18.44 21.98
C ILE A 112 10.38 16.93 21.97
N PRO A 113 9.65 16.22 22.87
CA PRO A 113 9.62 14.77 22.84
C PRO A 113 8.91 14.25 21.59
N GLU A 114 9.10 12.98 21.31
CA GLU A 114 8.35 12.26 20.29
C GLU A 114 6.83 12.46 20.46
N GLN A 115 6.14 12.74 19.37
CA GLN A 115 4.68 12.90 19.34
C GLN A 115 4.10 12.14 18.15
N SER A 116 2.91 11.61 18.30
CA SER A 116 2.19 10.96 17.21
C SER A 116 0.69 11.25 17.27
N SER A 117 0.00 11.19 16.14
CA SER A 117 -1.46 11.28 16.07
C SER A 117 -2.16 10.06 16.65
N ASN A 118 -1.47 8.92 16.67
CA ASN A 118 -2.00 7.65 17.15
C ASN A 118 -1.05 7.03 18.19
N ASN A 119 -1.54 6.80 19.39
CA ASN A 119 -0.75 6.23 20.49
C ASN A 119 -0.16 4.83 20.19
N SER A 120 -0.70 4.14 19.19
CA SER A 120 -0.16 2.84 18.74
C SER A 120 1.02 2.96 17.79
N LEU A 121 1.33 4.18 17.32
CA LEU A 121 2.43 4.48 16.42
C LEU A 121 3.50 5.27 17.15
N ASN A 122 4.73 4.85 17.00
CA ASN A 122 5.87 5.51 17.61
C ASN A 122 7.11 5.43 16.71
N SER A 123 8.22 5.96 17.16
CA SER A 123 9.50 5.94 16.41
C SER A 123 9.94 4.52 16.02
N SER A 124 9.60 3.49 16.78
CA SER A 124 9.94 2.11 16.42
C SER A 124 9.14 1.58 15.23
N SER A 125 8.01 2.21 14.90
CA SER A 125 7.22 1.90 13.71
C SER A 125 7.90 2.36 12.40
N ILE A 126 8.92 3.23 12.51
CA ILE A 126 9.66 3.77 11.37
C ILE A 126 11.00 3.03 11.27
N PRO A 127 11.35 2.45 10.09
CA PRO A 127 12.63 1.80 9.90
C PRO A 127 13.81 2.75 10.19
N ASN A 128 14.87 2.21 10.84
CA ASN A 128 16.02 3.03 11.25
C ASN A 128 16.81 3.58 10.07
N ASP A 129 16.94 2.82 8.99
CA ASP A 129 17.55 3.24 7.74
C ASP A 129 16.81 4.41 7.10
N PHE A 130 15.49 4.42 7.21
CA PHE A 130 14.66 5.53 6.71
C PHE A 130 14.81 6.79 7.57
N LYS A 131 14.86 6.66 8.90
CA LYS A 131 15.16 7.79 9.81
C LYS A 131 16.54 8.40 9.49
N THR A 132 17.53 7.55 9.25
CA THR A 132 18.87 7.99 8.86
C THR A 132 18.87 8.72 7.53
N THR A 133 18.12 8.22 6.55
CA THR A 133 17.97 8.88 5.23
C THR A 133 17.37 10.27 5.37
N VAL A 134 16.29 10.41 6.15
CA VAL A 134 15.62 11.70 6.40
C VAL A 134 16.52 12.65 7.20
N ARG A 135 17.34 12.12 8.11
CA ARG A 135 18.31 12.93 8.87
C ARG A 135 19.43 13.49 8.00
N ASP A 136 19.99 12.64 7.13
CA ASP A 136 21.26 12.94 6.44
C ASP A 136 21.06 13.64 5.10
N LYS A 137 19.81 13.67 4.60
CA LYS A 137 19.48 14.24 3.29
C LYS A 137 18.34 15.23 3.39
N GLU A 138 18.42 16.33 2.63
CA GLU A 138 17.31 17.26 2.47
C GLU A 138 16.34 16.77 1.41
N GLY A 139 15.04 16.97 1.67
CA GLY A 139 13.96 16.61 0.74
C GLY A 139 12.89 15.73 1.37
N ILE A 140 11.99 15.29 0.50
CA ILE A 140 10.89 14.39 0.88
C ILE A 140 11.24 12.99 0.39
N PHE A 141 11.24 12.06 1.30
CA PHE A 141 11.54 10.65 1.04
C PHE A 141 10.34 9.80 1.35
N TRP A 142 10.26 8.63 0.74
CA TRP A 142 9.20 7.67 1.01
C TRP A 142 9.75 6.24 1.04
N GLN A 143 9.08 5.41 1.83
CA GLN A 143 9.39 3.99 1.95
C GLN A 143 8.12 3.21 2.26
N THR A 144 7.96 2.03 1.69
CA THR A 144 6.93 1.08 2.10
C THR A 144 7.42 0.24 3.26
N SER A 145 6.54 -0.01 4.23
CA SER A 145 6.83 -0.83 5.40
C SER A 145 5.57 -1.57 5.85
N THR A 146 5.71 -2.39 6.86
CA THR A 146 4.58 -2.98 7.59
C THR A 146 4.61 -2.49 9.02
N VAL A 147 3.45 -2.10 9.54
CA VAL A 147 3.31 -1.66 10.92
C VAL A 147 2.35 -2.61 11.64
N THR A 148 2.74 -2.99 12.84
CA THR A 148 1.88 -3.76 13.75
C THR A 148 1.36 -2.84 14.83
N THR A 149 0.04 -2.72 14.92
CA THR A 149 -0.64 -1.96 15.96
C THR A 149 -1.49 -2.89 16.80
N VAL A 150 -1.68 -2.53 18.06
CA VAL A 150 -2.60 -3.24 18.96
C VAL A 150 -3.91 -2.47 19.03
N GLU A 151 -4.94 -2.99 18.41
CA GLU A 151 -6.29 -2.42 18.41
C GLU A 151 -7.25 -3.42 19.04
N ASN A 152 -8.01 -2.98 20.06
CA ASN A 152 -8.95 -3.83 20.82
C ASN A 152 -8.30 -5.15 21.33
N ASN A 153 -7.08 -5.05 21.84
CA ASN A 153 -6.30 -6.19 22.36
C ASN A 153 -5.98 -7.28 21.30
N ARG A 154 -5.98 -6.90 20.02
CA ARG A 154 -5.55 -7.76 18.90
C ARG A 154 -4.44 -7.07 18.12
N GLU A 155 -3.40 -7.81 17.82
CA GLU A 155 -2.34 -7.37 16.93
C GLU A 155 -2.87 -7.35 15.49
N ARG A 156 -2.75 -6.20 14.84
CA ARG A 156 -3.07 -6.01 13.44
C ARG A 156 -1.84 -5.51 12.71
N THR A 157 -1.33 -6.31 11.79
CA THR A 157 -0.22 -5.94 10.91
C THR A 157 -0.79 -5.54 9.55
N TYR A 158 -0.39 -4.37 9.06
CA TYR A 158 -0.87 -3.86 7.78
C TYR A 158 0.23 -3.12 7.02
N PRO A 159 0.15 -3.10 5.68
CA PRO A 159 1.11 -2.38 4.86
C PRO A 159 0.88 -0.88 4.96
N VAL A 160 1.96 -0.13 5.04
CA VAL A 160 1.95 1.34 5.10
C VAL A 160 2.92 1.93 4.09
N LEU A 161 2.58 3.13 3.61
CA LEU A 161 3.50 4.03 2.94
C LEU A 161 3.90 5.11 3.95
N ILE A 162 5.18 5.21 4.24
CA ILE A 162 5.74 6.24 5.12
C ILE A 162 6.40 7.29 4.23
N VAL A 163 5.99 8.55 4.41
CA VAL A 163 6.59 9.71 3.75
C VAL A 163 7.22 10.56 4.84
N GLY A 164 8.49 10.86 4.71
CA GLY A 164 9.22 11.60 5.74
C GLY A 164 10.00 12.77 5.17
N THR A 165 10.10 13.82 5.97
CA THR A 165 10.96 14.97 5.69
C THR A 165 11.59 15.50 6.96
N HIS A 166 12.67 16.18 6.77
CA HIS A 166 13.34 16.94 7.82
C HIS A 166 12.60 18.25 8.06
N ILE A 167 12.33 18.59 9.30
CA ILE A 167 11.71 19.88 9.68
C ILE A 167 12.54 20.61 10.71
N SER A 168 12.53 21.94 10.63
CA SER A 168 13.21 22.82 11.57
C SER A 168 12.21 23.38 12.57
N ILE A 169 12.49 23.24 13.84
CA ILE A 169 11.66 23.80 14.92
C ILE A 169 12.53 24.74 15.76
N ALA A 170 12.15 26.01 15.79
CA ALA A 170 12.90 27.07 16.51
C ALA A 170 14.38 27.09 16.13
N GLN A 171 14.67 27.05 14.83
CA GLN A 171 16.02 27.04 14.27
C GLN A 171 16.86 25.80 14.63
N ASN A 172 16.22 24.77 15.19
CA ASN A 172 16.85 23.49 15.41
C ASN A 172 16.37 22.49 14.33
N PRO A 173 17.24 22.08 13.39
CA PRO A 173 16.85 21.23 12.25
C PRO A 173 16.77 19.74 12.59
N ASN A 174 16.74 19.34 13.85
CA ASN A 174 16.92 17.94 14.23
C ASN A 174 15.60 17.18 14.45
N TYR A 175 14.56 17.46 13.67
CA TYR A 175 13.30 16.76 13.74
C TYR A 175 12.93 16.15 12.39
N GLY A 176 12.43 14.91 12.43
CA GLY A 176 11.78 14.25 11.30
C GLY A 176 10.28 14.26 11.50
N LEU A 177 9.56 14.72 10.50
CA LEU A 177 8.11 14.56 10.42
C LEU A 177 7.80 13.46 9.43
N PHE A 178 7.11 12.44 9.90
CA PHE A 178 6.74 11.26 9.13
C PHE A 178 5.22 11.18 9.03
N LEU A 179 4.72 11.03 7.82
CA LEU A 179 3.31 10.74 7.54
C LEU A 179 3.18 9.28 7.17
N VAL A 180 2.29 8.57 7.85
CA VAL A 180 2.06 7.14 7.70
C VAL A 180 0.69 6.94 7.09
N TYR A 181 0.64 6.41 5.88
CA TYR A 181 -0.59 6.14 5.12
C TYR A 181 -0.92 4.65 5.17
N ASP A 182 -2.11 4.31 5.61
CA ASP A 182 -2.61 2.93 5.59
C ASP A 182 -2.97 2.52 4.15
N MET A 183 -2.34 1.44 3.69
CA MET A 183 -2.53 0.87 2.35
C MET A 183 -3.44 -0.37 2.35
N THR A 184 -4.14 -0.65 3.46
CA THR A 184 -4.97 -1.85 3.62
C THR A 184 -6.10 -1.91 2.59
N ASP A 185 -6.79 -0.80 2.34
CA ASP A 185 -7.92 -0.76 1.40
C ASP A 185 -7.51 -1.13 -0.02
N SER A 186 -6.29 -0.76 -0.42
CA SER A 186 -5.77 -1.14 -1.74
C SER A 186 -5.50 -2.63 -1.83
N SER A 187 -4.96 -3.22 -0.77
CA SER A 187 -4.70 -4.65 -0.71
C SER A 187 -6.01 -5.45 -0.77
N ALA A 188 -7.04 -5.00 -0.05
CA ALA A 188 -8.37 -5.63 -0.06
C ALA A 188 -9.06 -5.49 -1.44
N THR A 189 -8.94 -4.32 -2.07
CA THR A 189 -9.49 -4.07 -3.41
C THR A 189 -8.81 -4.98 -4.45
N ILE A 190 -7.50 -5.13 -4.40
CA ILE A 190 -6.75 -6.03 -5.30
C ILE A 190 -7.20 -7.47 -5.11
N ALA A 191 -7.35 -7.93 -3.87
CA ALA A 191 -7.84 -9.28 -3.58
C ALA A 191 -9.25 -9.52 -4.14
N HIS A 192 -10.14 -8.54 -4.00
CA HIS A 192 -11.50 -8.61 -4.55
C HIS A 192 -11.51 -8.64 -6.09
N ILE A 193 -10.72 -7.80 -6.73
CA ILE A 193 -10.55 -7.78 -8.19
C ILE A 193 -10.05 -9.14 -8.68
N ASN A 194 -9.05 -9.72 -8.02
CA ASN A 194 -8.51 -11.03 -8.37
C ASN A 194 -9.57 -12.13 -8.23
N PHE A 195 -10.40 -12.08 -7.19
CA PHE A 195 -11.50 -13.02 -6.99
C PHE A 195 -12.54 -12.93 -8.11
N VAL A 196 -12.94 -11.71 -8.51
CA VAL A 196 -13.91 -11.49 -9.59
C VAL A 196 -13.33 -11.92 -10.94
N LEU A 197 -12.07 -11.61 -11.22
CA LEU A 197 -11.38 -12.04 -12.44
C LEU A 197 -11.31 -13.57 -12.53
N PHE A 198 -10.92 -14.23 -11.45
CA PHE A 198 -10.84 -15.69 -11.41
C PHE A 198 -12.23 -16.34 -11.54
N GLY A 199 -13.25 -15.83 -10.86
CA GLY A 199 -14.62 -16.30 -10.95
C GLY A 199 -15.22 -16.15 -12.35
N GLY A 200 -15.03 -14.97 -12.97
CA GLY A 200 -15.43 -14.72 -14.36
C GLY A 200 -14.74 -15.65 -15.35
N PHE A 201 -13.47 -15.91 -15.13
CA PHE A 201 -12.69 -16.85 -15.92
C PHE A 201 -13.23 -18.29 -15.80
N CYS A 202 -13.50 -18.79 -14.61
CA CYS A 202 -14.07 -20.12 -14.39
C CYS A 202 -15.45 -20.25 -15.06
N ALA A 203 -16.28 -19.21 -15.00
CA ALA A 203 -17.59 -19.18 -15.66
C ALA A 203 -17.43 -19.29 -17.18
N LEU A 204 -16.55 -18.50 -17.78
CA LEU A 204 -16.28 -18.49 -19.21
C LEU A 204 -15.74 -19.84 -19.69
N LEU A 205 -14.81 -20.44 -18.95
CA LEU A 205 -14.27 -21.79 -19.21
C LEU A 205 -15.39 -22.84 -19.20
N THR A 206 -16.31 -22.76 -18.24
CA THR A 206 -17.44 -23.69 -18.10
C THR A 206 -18.37 -23.57 -19.33
N VAL A 207 -18.65 -22.35 -19.79
CA VAL A 207 -19.46 -22.12 -20.98
C VAL A 207 -18.79 -22.71 -22.23
N VAL A 208 -17.52 -22.42 -22.44
CA VAL A 208 -16.78 -22.93 -23.60
C VAL A 208 -16.72 -24.46 -23.60
N LEU A 209 -16.41 -25.08 -22.48
CA LEU A 209 -16.38 -26.55 -22.35
C LEU A 209 -17.76 -27.15 -22.58
N SER A 210 -18.84 -26.51 -22.11
CA SER A 210 -20.22 -26.93 -22.33
C SER A 210 -20.61 -26.89 -23.81
N VAL A 211 -20.27 -25.81 -24.53
CA VAL A 211 -20.52 -25.66 -25.96
C VAL A 211 -19.75 -26.73 -26.74
N VAL A 212 -18.49 -26.91 -26.44
CA VAL A 212 -17.65 -27.92 -27.09
C VAL A 212 -18.19 -29.34 -26.84
N TRP A 213 -18.62 -29.65 -25.62
CA TRP A 213 -19.24 -30.93 -25.29
C TRP A 213 -20.52 -31.14 -26.06
N LEU A 214 -21.37 -30.11 -26.16
CA LEU A 214 -22.65 -30.15 -26.86
C LEU A 214 -22.44 -30.37 -28.37
N VAL A 215 -21.53 -29.64 -28.99
CA VAL A 215 -21.18 -29.81 -30.42
C VAL A 215 -20.63 -31.21 -30.66
N THR A 216 -19.73 -31.70 -29.81
CA THR A 216 -19.18 -33.07 -29.97
C THR A 216 -20.27 -34.13 -29.83
N ARG A 217 -21.22 -33.93 -28.93
CA ARG A 217 -22.34 -34.87 -28.72
C ARG A 217 -23.32 -34.90 -29.88
N PHE A 218 -23.69 -33.75 -30.47
CA PHE A 218 -24.69 -33.66 -31.55
C PHE A 218 -24.12 -33.88 -32.94
N VAL A 219 -22.86 -33.50 -33.20
CA VAL A 219 -22.25 -33.59 -34.54
C VAL A 219 -21.51 -34.92 -34.73
N VAL A 220 -20.97 -35.52 -33.67
CA VAL A 220 -20.12 -36.73 -33.77
C VAL A 220 -20.87 -38.02 -33.44
N ARG A 221 -22.09 -37.94 -32.87
CA ARG A 221 -22.97 -39.10 -32.71
C ARG A 221 -24.21 -38.89 -33.53
N PRO A 222 -24.28 -39.47 -34.75
CA PRO A 222 -25.54 -39.65 -35.44
C PRO A 222 -26.40 -40.70 -34.73
#